data_0bd09730929372a41b7dcd3ba3e667ae
#
_entry.id   0bd09730929372a41b7dcd3ba3e667ae
#
_cell.length_a   1.000
_cell.length_b   1.000
_cell.length_c   1.000
_cell.angle_alpha   90.00
_cell.angle_beta   90.00
_cell.angle_gamma   90.00
#
_symmetry.space_group_name_H-M   'P 1'
#
loop_
_entity.id
_entity.type
_entity.pdbx_description
1 polymer ?
#
loop_
_entity_poly.entity_id
_entity_poly.type
_entity_poly.pdbx_seq_one_letter_code
_entity_poly.pdbx_strand_id
1 'polypeptide(L)'
;EIVFHKNLIGAFVPLLIQQGFSSFLSSGAGARHLQHFRQQCFEILSKSLQVINDTFPSGTIAEMPRGGLFIWIQLPQGIDTALLSDIAKQHDITIALGKIFSSPAGEYNNCIRVNCLAMPWNVNTLEKLSLLGKIATSLIRKN
;
A
#
# COMPACT_ATOMS: atom_id res chain seq x y z
N GLU A 1 -21.73 -16.60 22.22
CA GLU A 1 -20.25 -16.69 22.19
C GLU A 1 -19.62 -15.38 21.67
N ILE A 2 -20.03 -14.83 20.51
CA ILE A 2 -19.52 -13.55 19.92
C ILE A 2 -19.74 -12.36 20.89
N VAL A 3 -20.92 -12.26 21.53
CA VAL A 3 -21.23 -11.16 22.46
C VAL A 3 -20.33 -11.22 23.70
N PHE A 4 -20.01 -12.41 24.20
CA PHE A 4 -19.10 -12.59 25.32
C PHE A 4 -17.68 -12.12 24.99
N HIS A 5 -17.13 -12.55 23.85
CA HIS A 5 -15.81 -12.12 23.41
C HIS A 5 -15.74 -10.61 23.11
N LYS A 6 -16.80 -10.04 22.52
CA LYS A 6 -16.91 -8.59 22.33
C LYS A 6 -16.83 -7.82 23.65
N ASN A 7 -17.49 -8.30 24.70
CA ASN A 7 -17.46 -7.65 26.02
C ASN A 7 -16.07 -7.71 26.69
N LEU A 8 -15.26 -8.72 26.39
CA LEU A 8 -13.89 -8.82 26.88
C LEU A 8 -12.92 -7.85 26.16
N ILE A 9 -13.18 -7.55 24.87
CA ILE A 9 -12.31 -6.68 24.07
C ILE A 9 -12.71 -5.21 24.17
N GLY A 10 -14.00 -4.92 24.31
CA GLY A 10 -14.51 -3.56 24.41
C GLY A 10 -15.99 -3.55 24.79
N ALA A 11 -16.29 -3.12 26.01
CA ALA A 11 -17.63 -3.24 26.60
C ALA A 11 -18.71 -2.49 25.79
N PHE A 12 -18.42 -1.30 25.27
CA PHE A 12 -19.43 -0.46 24.61
C PHE A 12 -18.87 0.29 23.41
N VAL A 13 -19.67 0.38 22.35
CA VAL A 13 -19.47 1.36 21.28
C VAL A 13 -20.37 2.57 21.60
N PRO A 14 -19.84 3.80 21.63
CA PRO A 14 -20.62 4.99 21.94
C PRO A 14 -21.86 5.13 21.04
N LEU A 15 -23.04 5.24 21.65
CA LEU A 15 -24.32 5.27 20.95
C LEU A 15 -24.40 6.45 19.97
N LEU A 16 -23.87 7.61 20.34
CA LEU A 16 -23.85 8.80 19.47
C LEU A 16 -23.06 8.54 18.17
N ILE A 17 -21.93 7.86 18.27
CA ILE A 17 -21.13 7.48 17.08
C ILE A 17 -21.92 6.51 16.19
N GLN A 18 -22.58 5.51 16.78
CA GLN A 18 -23.40 4.57 16.02
C GLN A 18 -24.56 5.28 15.30
N GLN A 19 -25.28 6.15 16.00
CA GLN A 19 -26.41 6.90 15.42
C GLN A 19 -25.95 7.86 14.33
N GLY A 20 -24.87 8.61 14.56
CA GLY A 20 -24.28 9.50 13.56
C GLY A 20 -23.85 8.74 12.29
N PHE A 21 -23.17 7.60 12.47
CA PHE A 21 -22.75 6.77 11.34
C PHE A 21 -23.93 6.12 10.60
N SER A 22 -24.94 5.64 11.33
CA SER A 22 -26.16 5.11 10.73
C SER A 22 -26.89 6.19 9.92
N SER A 23 -27.04 7.39 10.45
CA SER A 23 -27.64 8.54 9.74
C SER A 23 -26.84 8.91 8.49
N PHE A 24 -25.50 8.95 8.59
CA PHE A 24 -24.63 9.20 7.43
C PHE A 24 -24.83 8.17 6.31
N LEU A 25 -24.89 6.88 6.65
CA LEU A 25 -25.13 5.81 5.67
C LEU A 25 -26.53 5.92 5.04
N SER A 26 -27.57 6.15 5.87
CA SER A 26 -28.98 6.21 5.42
C SER A 26 -29.29 7.44 4.56
N SER A 27 -28.58 8.55 4.75
CA SER A 27 -28.79 9.80 4.01
C SER A 27 -28.26 9.76 2.55
N GLY A 28 -27.62 8.66 2.16
CA GLY A 28 -26.92 8.57 0.86
C GLY A 28 -25.59 9.34 0.80
N ALA A 29 -25.24 10.11 1.84
CA ALA A 29 -23.95 10.80 1.91
C ALA A 29 -22.78 9.82 1.93
N GLY A 30 -22.93 8.69 2.63
CA GLY A 30 -21.94 7.62 2.64
C GLY A 30 -21.65 7.03 1.26
N ALA A 31 -22.70 6.81 0.46
CA ALA A 31 -22.53 6.29 -0.91
C ALA A 31 -21.78 7.29 -1.80
N ARG A 32 -22.15 8.58 -1.74
CA ARG A 32 -21.46 9.65 -2.50
C ARG A 32 -20.00 9.80 -2.08
N HIS A 33 -19.73 9.79 -0.76
CA HIS A 33 -18.37 9.84 -0.23
C HIS A 33 -17.52 8.66 -0.72
N LEU A 34 -18.06 7.45 -0.66
CA LEU A 34 -17.36 6.25 -1.10
C LEU A 34 -17.07 6.26 -2.60
N GLN A 35 -18.01 6.75 -3.42
CA GLN A 35 -17.79 6.90 -4.87
C GLN A 35 -16.64 7.88 -5.15
N HIS A 36 -16.66 9.05 -4.50
CA HIS A 36 -15.59 10.04 -4.65
C HIS A 36 -14.25 9.51 -4.18
N PHE A 37 -14.21 8.85 -3.01
CA PHE A 37 -13.00 8.24 -2.48
C PHE A 37 -12.43 7.17 -3.42
N ARG A 38 -13.27 6.31 -4.00
CA ARG A 38 -12.83 5.30 -4.99
C ARG A 38 -12.20 5.95 -6.22
N GLN A 39 -12.78 7.03 -6.71
CA GLN A 39 -12.25 7.76 -7.85
C GLN A 39 -10.86 8.33 -7.53
N GLN A 40 -10.70 8.97 -6.38
CA GLN A 40 -9.41 9.50 -5.93
C GLN A 40 -8.37 8.38 -5.78
N CYS A 41 -8.74 7.25 -5.18
CA CYS A 41 -7.85 6.10 -5.05
C CYS A 41 -7.38 5.60 -6.43
N PHE A 42 -8.30 5.47 -7.38
CA PHE A 42 -7.97 5.03 -8.73
C PHE A 42 -6.97 5.97 -9.43
N GLU A 43 -7.17 7.28 -9.32
CA GLU A 43 -6.26 8.27 -9.91
C GLU A 43 -4.86 8.21 -9.29
N ILE A 44 -4.78 8.07 -7.96
CA ILE A 44 -3.51 7.96 -7.24
C ILE A 44 -2.78 6.68 -7.63
N LEU A 45 -3.47 5.55 -7.63
CA LEU A 45 -2.89 4.26 -8.00
C LEU A 45 -2.42 4.24 -9.46
N SER A 46 -3.19 4.85 -10.38
CA SER A 46 -2.80 4.96 -11.79
C SER A 46 -1.51 5.76 -11.96
N LYS A 47 -1.39 6.93 -11.29
CA LYS A 47 -0.16 7.73 -11.31
C LYS A 47 1.01 6.99 -10.69
N SER A 48 0.76 6.25 -9.60
CA SER A 48 1.81 5.45 -8.94
C SER A 48 2.32 4.33 -9.83
N LEU A 49 1.43 3.64 -10.55
CA LEU A 49 1.83 2.61 -11.52
C LEU A 49 2.64 3.19 -12.68
N GLN A 50 2.27 4.38 -13.17
CA GLN A 50 3.06 5.06 -14.19
C GLN A 50 4.49 5.33 -13.68
N VAL A 51 4.64 5.90 -12.46
CA VAL A 51 5.96 6.12 -11.86
C VAL A 51 6.74 4.81 -11.70
N ILE A 52 6.07 3.72 -11.31
CA ILE A 52 6.73 2.41 -11.20
C ILE A 52 7.24 1.96 -12.57
N ASN A 53 6.43 2.04 -13.61
CA ASN A 53 6.86 1.66 -14.97
C ASN A 53 8.02 2.49 -15.49
N ASP A 54 8.06 3.78 -15.14
CA ASP A 54 9.06 4.72 -15.64
C ASP A 54 10.40 4.65 -14.88
N THR A 55 10.39 4.23 -13.62
CA THR A 55 11.56 4.39 -12.74
C THR A 55 12.11 3.12 -12.12
N PHE A 56 11.31 2.06 -12.08
CA PHE A 56 11.74 0.77 -11.54
C PHE A 56 12.56 -0.02 -12.59
N PRO A 57 13.32 -1.03 -12.13
CA PRO A 57 14.13 -1.83 -13.04
C PRO A 57 13.31 -2.53 -14.13
N SER A 58 13.87 -2.69 -15.32
CA SER A 58 13.24 -3.50 -16.37
C SER A 58 12.97 -4.92 -15.89
N GLY A 59 11.78 -5.45 -16.20
CA GLY A 59 11.31 -6.74 -15.69
C GLY A 59 10.56 -6.65 -14.34
N THR A 60 10.35 -5.45 -13.79
CA THR A 60 9.43 -5.24 -12.67
C THR A 60 7.99 -5.47 -13.11
N ILE A 61 7.22 -6.20 -12.31
CA ILE A 61 5.79 -6.43 -12.54
C ILE A 61 5.00 -5.75 -11.43
N ALA A 62 4.10 -4.86 -11.81
CA ALA A 62 3.14 -4.22 -10.93
C ALA A 62 1.83 -4.00 -11.66
N GLU A 63 0.73 -4.43 -11.08
CA GLU A 63 -0.59 -4.34 -11.68
C GLU A 63 -1.53 -3.47 -10.85
N MET A 64 -2.58 -2.93 -11.52
CA MET A 64 -3.65 -2.22 -10.83
C MET A 64 -4.36 -3.17 -9.87
N PRO A 65 -4.37 -2.88 -8.56
CA PRO A 65 -5.05 -3.73 -7.61
C PRO A 65 -6.57 -3.70 -7.86
N ARG A 66 -7.20 -4.86 -7.79
CA ARG A 66 -8.67 -4.98 -7.91
C ARG A 66 -9.43 -4.37 -6.73
N GLY A 67 -8.71 -3.99 -5.70
CA GLY A 67 -9.21 -3.32 -4.50
C GLY A 67 -8.11 -3.13 -3.46
N GLY A 68 -8.40 -2.33 -2.43
CA GLY A 68 -7.46 -2.02 -1.37
C GLY A 68 -6.57 -0.82 -1.67
N LEU A 69 -5.55 -0.64 -0.83
CA LEU A 69 -4.72 0.57 -0.76
C LEU A 69 -3.26 0.30 -1.14
N PHE A 70 -2.93 -0.91 -1.56
CA PHE A 70 -1.56 -1.36 -1.73
C PHE A 70 -1.30 -1.78 -3.16
N ILE A 71 -0.12 -1.44 -3.67
CA ILE A 71 0.43 -2.02 -4.88
C ILE A 71 1.43 -3.11 -4.48
N TRP A 72 1.27 -4.28 -5.08
CA TRP A 72 2.22 -5.36 -5.03
C TRP A 72 3.19 -5.21 -6.19
N ILE A 73 4.49 -5.20 -5.90
CA ILE A 73 5.54 -5.01 -6.87
C ILE A 73 6.46 -6.22 -6.82
N GLN A 74 6.55 -6.94 -7.92
CA GLN A 74 7.52 -8.01 -8.09
C GLN A 74 8.72 -7.45 -8.85
N LEU A 75 9.85 -7.40 -8.19
CA LEU A 75 11.13 -6.96 -8.75
C LEU A 75 11.80 -8.10 -9.52
N PRO A 76 12.71 -7.80 -10.45
CA PRO A 76 13.56 -8.82 -11.08
C PRO A 76 14.30 -9.66 -10.05
N GLN A 77 14.60 -10.90 -10.40
CA GLN A 77 15.39 -11.79 -9.56
C GLN A 77 16.80 -11.20 -9.30
N GLY A 78 17.35 -11.49 -8.11
CA GLY A 78 18.67 -11.00 -7.73
C GLY A 78 18.68 -9.67 -6.98
N ILE A 79 17.54 -8.98 -6.85
CA ILE A 79 17.45 -7.79 -6.00
C ILE A 79 17.19 -8.23 -4.55
N ASP A 80 18.10 -7.87 -3.65
CA ASP A 80 17.90 -8.04 -2.21
C ASP A 80 16.90 -7.00 -1.69
N THR A 81 15.66 -7.44 -1.43
CA THR A 81 14.60 -6.56 -0.93
C THR A 81 14.83 -6.11 0.51
N ALA A 82 15.64 -6.83 1.31
CA ALA A 82 15.98 -6.39 2.66
C ALA A 82 16.97 -5.21 2.59
N LEU A 83 18.00 -5.32 1.76
CA LEU A 83 18.93 -4.21 1.50
C LEU A 83 18.20 -2.99 0.90
N LEU A 84 17.29 -3.22 -0.05
CA LEU A 84 16.43 -2.17 -0.60
C LEU A 84 15.64 -1.45 0.51
N SER A 85 15.04 -2.20 1.43
CA SER A 85 14.29 -1.65 2.55
C SER A 85 15.16 -0.80 3.48
N ASP A 86 16.38 -1.25 3.76
CA ASP A 86 17.28 -0.54 4.68
C ASP A 86 17.81 0.77 4.06
N ILE A 87 18.10 0.78 2.77
CA ILE A 87 18.44 2.01 2.06
C ILE A 87 17.22 2.95 1.97
N ALA A 88 16.04 2.42 1.65
CA ALA A 88 14.80 3.21 1.55
C ALA A 88 14.45 3.93 2.86
N LYS A 89 14.67 3.29 4.03
CA LYS A 89 14.47 3.90 5.35
C LYS A 89 15.33 5.14 5.59
N GLN A 90 16.54 5.20 5.02
CA GLN A 90 17.42 6.38 5.11
C GLN A 90 16.84 7.60 4.39
N HIS A 91 15.84 7.37 3.54
CA HIS A 91 15.10 8.40 2.79
C HIS A 91 13.64 8.54 3.26
N ASP A 92 13.31 8.10 4.47
CA ASP A 92 11.95 8.09 5.03
C ASP A 92 10.94 7.34 4.15
N ILE A 93 11.37 6.24 3.53
CA ILE A 93 10.52 5.35 2.74
C ILE A 93 10.41 4.01 3.46
N THR A 94 9.19 3.66 3.87
CA THR A 94 8.92 2.36 4.48
C THR A 94 8.17 1.47 3.51
N ILE A 95 8.69 0.27 3.28
CA ILE A 95 8.08 -0.76 2.43
C ILE A 95 7.85 -2.04 3.24
N ALA A 96 6.86 -2.83 2.85
CA ALA A 96 6.67 -4.15 3.41
C ALA A 96 7.31 -5.19 2.49
N LEU A 97 8.17 -6.04 3.06
CA LEU A 97 8.86 -7.09 2.31
C LEU A 97 7.90 -8.23 1.97
N GLY A 98 7.95 -8.74 0.75
CA GLY A 98 7.08 -9.83 0.30
C GLY A 98 7.22 -11.10 1.13
N LYS A 99 8.41 -11.40 1.62
CA LYS A 99 8.70 -12.58 2.45
C LYS A 99 7.81 -12.71 3.69
N ILE A 100 7.28 -11.61 4.24
CA ILE A 100 6.39 -11.67 5.41
C ILE A 100 4.99 -12.19 5.07
N PHE A 101 4.65 -12.27 3.79
CA PHE A 101 3.37 -12.74 3.27
C PHE A 101 3.47 -14.15 2.68
N SER A 102 4.66 -14.76 2.66
CA SER A 102 4.87 -16.08 2.08
C SER A 102 4.73 -17.20 3.11
N SER A 103 4.12 -18.32 2.66
CA SER A 103 4.10 -19.60 3.36
C SER A 103 4.04 -20.69 2.30
N PRO A 104 5.10 -21.42 2.02
CA PRO A 104 6.38 -21.51 2.72
C PRO A 104 7.35 -20.34 2.48
N ALA A 105 8.42 -20.27 3.30
CA ALA A 105 9.42 -19.22 3.21
C ALA A 105 10.12 -19.21 1.84
N GLY A 106 10.25 -18.02 1.26
CA GLY A 106 11.01 -17.81 0.02
C GLY A 106 10.18 -17.52 -1.24
N GLU A 107 8.86 -17.73 -1.19
CA GLU A 107 8.01 -17.57 -2.37
C GLU A 107 7.99 -16.14 -2.93
N TYR A 108 8.12 -15.10 -2.06
CA TYR A 108 8.04 -13.68 -2.43
C TYR A 108 9.28 -12.87 -2.06
N ASN A 109 10.47 -13.48 -2.15
CA ASN A 109 11.71 -12.82 -1.73
C ASN A 109 12.07 -11.59 -2.57
N ASN A 110 11.67 -11.55 -3.84
CA ASN A 110 11.86 -10.42 -4.75
C ASN A 110 10.64 -9.49 -4.81
N CYS A 111 9.69 -9.63 -3.88
CA CYS A 111 8.47 -8.83 -3.87
C CYS A 111 8.48 -7.80 -2.75
N ILE A 112 7.84 -6.67 -3.00
CA ILE A 112 7.57 -5.63 -2.00
C ILE A 112 6.11 -5.18 -2.11
N ARG A 113 5.56 -4.70 -1.00
CA ARG A 113 4.24 -4.06 -0.97
C ARG A 113 4.40 -2.61 -0.53
N VAL A 114 3.84 -1.70 -1.31
CA VAL A 114 3.84 -0.26 -1.03
C VAL A 114 2.43 0.25 -0.81
N ASN A 115 2.29 1.21 0.12
CA ASN A 115 1.05 1.97 0.31
C ASN A 115 1.17 3.29 -0.43
N CYS A 116 0.52 3.41 -1.58
CA CYS A 116 0.53 4.63 -2.38
C CYS A 116 -0.55 5.63 -1.95
N LEU A 117 -1.43 5.24 -1.01
CA LEU A 117 -2.55 6.06 -0.51
C LEU A 117 -2.31 6.57 0.92
N ALA A 118 -1.07 6.50 1.43
CA ALA A 118 -0.73 7.06 2.74
C ALA A 118 -0.99 8.58 2.74
N MET A 119 -1.76 9.03 3.74
CA MET A 119 -2.12 10.45 3.87
C MET A 119 -1.03 11.25 4.62
N PRO A 120 -0.81 12.52 4.28
CA PRO A 120 -1.39 13.23 3.14
C PRO A 120 -0.72 12.83 1.82
N TRP A 121 -1.53 12.47 0.84
CA TRP A 121 -1.01 12.18 -0.50
C TRP A 121 -0.66 13.49 -1.21
N ASN A 122 0.58 13.62 -1.67
CA ASN A 122 1.09 14.81 -2.33
C ASN A 122 2.18 14.44 -3.35
N VAL A 123 2.75 15.44 -4.02
CA VAL A 123 3.83 15.27 -5.00
C VAL A 123 5.03 14.51 -4.39
N ASN A 124 5.33 14.74 -3.12
CA ASN A 124 6.42 14.06 -2.41
C ASN A 124 6.24 12.53 -2.36
N THR A 125 4.99 12.01 -2.34
CA THR A 125 4.74 10.57 -2.38
C THR A 125 5.19 9.95 -3.71
N LEU A 126 4.94 10.59 -4.85
CA LEU A 126 5.40 10.14 -6.16
C LEU A 126 6.93 10.28 -6.31
N GLU A 127 7.51 11.33 -5.78
CA GLU A 127 8.97 11.53 -5.75
C GLU A 127 9.66 10.43 -4.93
N LYS A 128 9.13 10.09 -3.75
CA LYS A 128 9.64 8.99 -2.94
C LYS A 128 9.48 7.64 -3.64
N LEU A 129 8.38 7.42 -4.34
CA LEU A 129 8.18 6.20 -5.13
C LEU A 129 9.18 6.12 -6.29
N SER A 130 9.42 7.24 -6.98
CA SER A 130 10.45 7.33 -8.03
C SER A 130 11.85 7.07 -7.49
N LEU A 131 12.18 7.63 -6.32
CA LEU A 131 13.45 7.39 -5.65
C LEU A 131 13.62 5.91 -5.29
N LEU A 132 12.58 5.26 -4.77
CA LEU A 132 12.60 3.83 -4.47
C LEU A 132 12.92 2.99 -5.72
N GLY A 133 12.33 3.33 -6.88
CA GLY A 133 12.63 2.69 -8.15
C GLY A 133 14.08 2.86 -8.58
N LYS A 134 14.64 4.07 -8.44
CA LYS A 134 16.05 4.35 -8.73
C LYS A 134 17.01 3.57 -7.82
N ILE A 135 16.70 3.47 -6.53
CA ILE A 135 17.47 2.67 -5.57
C ILE A 135 17.43 1.20 -6.01
N ALA A 136 16.25 0.64 -6.31
CA ALA A 136 16.11 -0.73 -6.79
C ALA A 136 16.93 -0.99 -8.05
N THR A 137 16.94 -0.05 -9.00
CA THR A 137 17.74 -0.13 -10.24
C THR A 137 19.24 -0.14 -9.94
N SER A 138 19.70 0.63 -8.95
CA SER A 138 21.11 0.68 -8.57
C SER A 138 21.63 -0.62 -7.96
N LEU A 139 20.75 -1.42 -7.36
CA LEU A 139 21.10 -2.70 -6.75
C LEU A 139 21.35 -3.80 -7.79
N ILE A 140 20.73 -3.73 -8.97
CA ILE A 140 21.02 -4.67 -10.07
C ILE A 140 22.46 -4.52 -10.60
N ARG A 141 22.96 -3.27 -10.66
CA ARG A 141 24.28 -2.98 -11.25
C ARG A 141 25.46 -3.36 -10.35
N LYS A 142 25.22 -3.78 -9.13
CA LYS A 142 26.26 -4.13 -8.14
C LYS A 142 26.49 -5.65 -7.99
N ASN A 143 25.64 -6.46 -8.64
CA ASN A 143 25.79 -7.92 -8.74
C ASN A 143 26.26 -8.32 -10.14
#